data_3f23828635b6e2f1b58ad42eb19a0822
#
_entry.id   3f23828635b6e2f1b58ad42eb19a0822
#
_cell.length_a   1.000
_cell.length_b   1.000
_cell.length_c   1.000
_cell.angle_alpha   90.00
_cell.angle_beta   90.00
_cell.angle_gamma   90.00
#
_symmetry.space_group_name_H-M   'P 1'
#
loop_
_entity.id
_entity.type
_entity.pdbx_description
1 polymer ?
#
loop_
_entity_poly.entity_id
_entity_poly.type
_entity_poly.pdbx_seq_one_letter_code
_entity_poly.pdbx_strand_id
1 'polypeptide(L)'
;KARLALPSSDGGVVGERPFSDVVYGCAFCAATTYALGAVDCWMRANAMARAPFMIGAWASLSVLAFGVVDAPPLRWWNLIVATTCSALIGVLSVRAFGANHVARAVALGASLAVMMRLGAIHPPAGAVAFAAVESPAFADLGWWFAVYPALIGAVFIACAGKACEWVKLNRAFEFADVARVFSSAFSSS
;
A
#
# COMPACT_ATOMS: atom_id res chain seq x y z
N LYS A 1 14.97 24.89 -0.48
CA LYS A 1 14.77 23.57 -1.12
C LYS A 1 15.32 22.55 -0.14
N ALA A 2 14.50 22.10 0.83
CA ALA A 2 14.82 20.96 1.67
C ALA A 2 14.80 19.72 0.77
N ARG A 3 15.96 19.15 0.49
CA ARG A 3 16.05 17.85 -0.16
C ARG A 3 15.57 16.81 0.84
N LEU A 4 14.62 15.97 0.44
CA LEU A 4 14.40 14.70 1.10
C LEU A 4 15.77 14.00 1.23
N ALA A 5 16.27 13.87 2.45
CA ALA A 5 17.48 13.08 2.69
C ALA A 5 17.06 11.61 2.54
N LEU A 6 17.37 11.04 1.36
CA LEU A 6 17.25 9.60 1.16
C LEU A 6 18.25 8.90 2.08
N PRO A 7 17.93 7.73 2.64
CA PRO A 7 18.90 6.94 3.38
C PRO A 7 20.08 6.62 2.46
N SER A 8 21.28 6.99 2.88
CA SER A 8 22.50 6.57 2.21
C SER A 8 22.62 5.05 2.28
N SER A 9 23.09 4.42 1.22
CA SER A 9 23.34 2.98 1.15
C SER A 9 24.39 2.48 2.15
N ASP A 10 24.97 3.36 2.93
CA ASP A 10 26.17 3.14 3.73
C ASP A 10 25.91 2.94 5.24
N GLY A 11 24.65 2.66 5.63
CA GLY A 11 24.32 2.41 7.05
C GLY A 11 24.46 3.62 7.97
N GLY A 12 24.61 4.82 7.39
CA GLY A 12 24.63 6.06 8.15
C GLY A 12 23.30 6.33 8.84
N VAL A 13 23.32 6.98 9.99
CA VAL A 13 22.15 7.41 10.75
C VAL A 13 21.18 8.08 9.79
N VAL A 14 19.99 7.52 9.67
CA VAL A 14 18.89 8.12 8.89
C VAL A 14 18.68 9.51 9.43
N GLY A 15 18.99 10.54 8.66
CA GLY A 15 18.73 11.93 9.05
C GLY A 15 17.25 12.04 9.45
N GLU A 16 16.99 12.72 10.56
CA GLU A 16 15.63 12.91 11.05
C GLU A 16 14.77 13.50 9.93
N ARG A 17 13.65 12.81 9.63
CA ARG A 17 12.71 13.30 8.62
C ARG A 17 12.07 14.59 9.13
N PRO A 18 11.81 15.58 8.26
CA PRO A 18 11.06 16.77 8.64
C PRO A 18 9.76 16.37 9.34
N PHE A 19 9.40 17.09 10.39
CA PHE A 19 8.17 16.80 11.14
C PHE A 19 6.93 16.78 10.26
N SER A 20 6.89 17.65 9.25
CA SER A 20 5.84 17.66 8.22
C SER A 20 5.68 16.32 7.48
N ASP A 21 6.78 15.61 7.20
CA ASP A 21 6.74 14.32 6.51
C ASP A 21 6.01 13.27 7.32
N VAL A 22 6.21 13.27 8.64
CA VAL A 22 5.52 12.37 9.56
C VAL A 22 4.02 12.71 9.58
N VAL A 23 3.69 13.99 9.76
CA VAL A 23 2.30 14.45 9.82
C VAL A 23 1.54 14.13 8.53
N TYR A 24 2.10 14.49 7.37
CA TYR A 24 1.46 14.20 6.09
C TYR A 24 1.38 12.69 5.81
N GLY A 25 2.45 11.94 6.10
CA GLY A 25 2.45 10.49 5.92
C GLY A 25 1.35 9.81 6.73
N CYS A 26 1.22 10.15 8.00
CA CYS A 26 0.18 9.61 8.89
C CYS A 26 -1.23 10.05 8.45
N ALA A 27 -1.42 11.33 8.11
CA ALA A 27 -2.71 11.86 7.68
C ALA A 27 -3.19 11.21 6.38
N PHE A 28 -2.34 11.11 5.37
CA PHE A 28 -2.67 10.46 4.10
C PHE A 28 -2.92 8.96 4.28
N CYS A 29 -2.12 8.27 5.09
CA CYS A 29 -2.31 6.87 5.40
C CYS A 29 -3.69 6.62 6.03
N ALA A 30 -4.03 7.38 7.07
CA ALA A 30 -5.32 7.27 7.76
C ALA A 30 -6.48 7.61 6.83
N ALA A 31 -6.40 8.75 6.10
CA ALA A 31 -7.46 9.19 5.20
C ALA A 31 -7.69 8.18 4.04
N THR A 32 -6.61 7.67 3.44
CA THR A 32 -6.70 6.69 2.35
C THR A 32 -7.29 5.37 2.83
N THR A 33 -6.85 4.87 3.99
CA THR A 33 -7.39 3.64 4.57
C THR A 33 -8.86 3.81 4.94
N TYR A 34 -9.23 4.96 5.51
CA TYR A 34 -10.63 5.28 5.80
C TYR A 34 -11.48 5.33 4.53
N ALA A 35 -11.00 6.00 3.48
CA ALA A 35 -11.70 6.08 2.20
C ALA A 35 -11.93 4.70 1.56
N LEU A 36 -10.92 3.83 1.58
CA LEU A 36 -11.05 2.45 1.10
C LEU A 36 -12.09 1.67 1.91
N GLY A 37 -12.07 1.80 3.24
CA GLY A 37 -13.06 1.16 4.12
C GLY A 37 -14.47 1.70 3.90
N ALA A 38 -14.64 3.01 3.71
CA ALA A 38 -15.91 3.63 3.41
C ALA A 38 -16.48 3.15 2.06
N VAL A 39 -15.65 3.06 1.04
CA VAL A 39 -16.02 2.49 -0.27
C VAL A 39 -16.43 1.03 -0.12
N ASP A 40 -15.65 0.22 0.61
CA ASP A 40 -16.00 -1.18 0.87
C ASP A 40 -17.36 -1.33 1.57
N CYS A 41 -17.61 -0.54 2.62
CA CYS A 41 -18.89 -0.53 3.32
C CYS A 41 -20.05 -0.11 2.41
N TRP A 42 -19.85 0.94 1.61
CA TRP A 42 -20.87 1.42 0.69
C TRP A 42 -21.20 0.41 -0.41
N MET A 43 -20.17 -0.21 -1.01
CA MET A 43 -20.35 -1.23 -2.04
C MET A 43 -21.11 -2.45 -1.50
N ARG A 44 -20.80 -2.88 -0.30
CA ARG A 44 -21.52 -4.00 0.34
C ARG A 44 -22.96 -3.64 0.71
N ALA A 45 -23.18 -2.46 1.25
CA ALA A 45 -24.54 -2.00 1.59
C ALA A 45 -25.46 -1.91 0.37
N ASN A 46 -24.91 -1.62 -0.82
CA ASN A 46 -25.67 -1.51 -2.07
C ASN A 46 -25.62 -2.80 -2.91
N ALA A 47 -25.18 -3.91 -2.35
CA ALA A 47 -25.03 -5.21 -3.03
C ALA A 47 -24.21 -5.14 -4.35
N MET A 48 -23.34 -4.15 -4.48
CA MET A 48 -22.52 -3.94 -5.68
C MET A 48 -21.27 -4.81 -5.71
N ALA A 49 -20.83 -5.33 -4.55
CA ALA A 49 -19.65 -6.17 -4.44
C ALA A 49 -19.97 -7.51 -3.77
N ARG A 50 -19.57 -8.60 -4.43
CA ARG A 50 -19.66 -9.97 -3.87
C ARG A 50 -18.52 -10.30 -2.92
N ALA A 51 -17.43 -9.54 -2.98
CA ALA A 51 -16.24 -9.74 -2.15
C ALA A 51 -15.77 -8.40 -1.56
N PRO A 52 -15.08 -8.41 -0.42
CA PRO A 52 -14.55 -7.20 0.20
C PRO A 52 -13.59 -6.46 -0.75
N PHE A 53 -13.63 -5.12 -0.72
CA PHE A 53 -12.62 -4.29 -1.36
C PHE A 53 -11.37 -4.16 -0.48
N MET A 54 -11.56 -4.21 0.84
CA MET A 54 -10.46 -4.16 1.81
C MET A 54 -9.72 -5.50 1.86
N ILE A 55 -8.42 -5.47 1.55
CA ILE A 55 -7.50 -6.59 1.69
C ILE A 55 -6.40 -6.19 2.68
N GLY A 56 -5.93 -7.14 3.50
CA GLY A 56 -4.82 -6.92 4.44
C GLY A 56 -3.53 -6.40 3.77
N ALA A 57 -3.33 -6.71 2.50
CA ALA A 57 -2.22 -6.19 1.69
C ALA A 57 -2.20 -4.65 1.61
N TRP A 58 -3.36 -3.99 1.75
CA TRP A 58 -3.44 -2.52 1.72
C TRP A 58 -2.75 -1.86 2.91
N ALA A 59 -2.67 -2.54 4.05
CA ALA A 59 -1.94 -2.03 5.20
C ALA A 59 -0.44 -1.90 4.89
N SER A 60 0.19 -2.94 4.37
CA SER A 60 1.61 -2.92 4.00
C SER A 60 1.90 -1.97 2.83
N LEU A 61 0.99 -1.92 1.84
CA LEU A 61 1.12 -0.99 0.71
C LEU A 61 0.99 0.47 1.17
N SER A 62 0.06 0.77 2.08
CA SER A 62 -0.10 2.12 2.63
C SER A 62 1.12 2.58 3.42
N VAL A 63 1.67 1.71 4.29
CA VAL A 63 2.92 2.03 5.00
C VAL A 63 4.06 2.32 4.02
N LEU A 64 4.16 1.55 2.95
CA LEU A 64 5.16 1.77 1.91
C LEU A 64 4.92 3.09 1.17
N ALA A 65 3.70 3.33 0.70
CA ALA A 65 3.32 4.49 -0.12
C ALA A 65 3.44 5.83 0.63
N PHE A 66 3.14 5.85 1.93
CA PHE A 66 3.15 7.08 2.72
C PHE A 66 4.39 7.23 3.60
N GLY A 67 5.02 6.11 3.97
CA GLY A 67 6.22 6.09 4.79
C GLY A 67 7.52 6.12 4.00
N VAL A 68 7.58 5.51 2.81
CA VAL A 68 8.82 5.35 2.01
C VAL A 68 8.52 5.64 0.54
N VAL A 69 8.16 6.89 0.25
CA VAL A 69 7.62 7.32 -1.06
C VAL A 69 8.55 7.03 -2.27
N ASP A 70 9.86 7.02 -2.07
CA ASP A 70 10.85 6.74 -3.13
C ASP A 70 11.28 5.26 -3.20
N ALA A 71 10.56 4.37 -2.48
CA ALA A 71 10.93 2.97 -2.45
C ALA A 71 10.81 2.33 -3.84
N PRO A 72 11.85 1.59 -4.32
CA PRO A 72 11.79 0.89 -5.59
C PRO A 72 10.54 0.02 -5.80
N PRO A 73 9.99 -0.65 -4.75
CA PRO A 73 8.75 -1.41 -4.87
C PRO A 73 7.53 -0.61 -5.30
N LEU A 74 7.51 0.73 -5.13
CA LEU A 74 6.40 1.61 -5.54
C LEU A 74 6.45 2.03 -7.01
N ARG A 75 7.45 1.64 -7.77
CA ARG A 75 7.49 1.88 -9.22
C ARG A 75 6.29 1.20 -9.88
N TRP A 76 5.67 1.88 -10.84
CA TRP A 76 4.47 1.39 -11.53
C TRP A 76 4.62 -0.02 -12.10
N TRP A 77 5.79 -0.33 -12.66
CA TRP A 77 6.10 -1.67 -13.14
C TRP A 77 5.98 -2.72 -12.02
N ASN A 78 6.66 -2.48 -10.90
CA ASN A 78 6.66 -3.41 -9.78
C ASN A 78 5.24 -3.59 -9.20
N LEU A 79 4.54 -2.48 -8.99
CA LEU A 79 3.19 -2.50 -8.43
C LEU A 79 2.21 -3.25 -9.33
N ILE A 80 2.11 -2.88 -10.62
CA ILE A 80 1.12 -3.46 -11.54
C ILE A 80 1.45 -4.92 -11.82
N VAL A 81 2.69 -5.22 -12.23
CA VAL A 81 3.09 -6.58 -12.62
C VAL A 81 3.05 -7.52 -11.43
N ALA A 82 3.65 -7.13 -10.30
CA ALA A 82 3.66 -8.00 -9.12
C ALA A 82 2.26 -8.25 -8.59
N THR A 83 1.43 -7.21 -8.43
CA THR A 83 0.07 -7.37 -7.89
C THR A 83 -0.79 -8.27 -8.79
N THR A 84 -0.75 -8.04 -10.10
CA THR A 84 -1.54 -8.83 -11.06
C THR A 84 -1.08 -10.28 -11.09
N CYS A 85 0.23 -10.53 -11.25
CA CYS A 85 0.76 -11.89 -11.29
C CYS A 85 0.51 -12.64 -9.97
N SER A 86 0.72 -11.98 -8.83
CA SER A 86 0.51 -12.59 -7.52
C SER A 86 -0.97 -12.93 -7.26
N ALA A 87 -1.88 -12.05 -7.66
CA ALA A 87 -3.31 -12.34 -7.57
C ALA A 87 -3.70 -13.57 -8.39
N LEU A 88 -3.22 -13.65 -9.65
CA LEU A 88 -3.48 -14.81 -10.52
C LEU A 88 -2.87 -16.10 -9.97
N ILE A 89 -1.64 -16.04 -9.45
CA ILE A 89 -0.96 -17.18 -8.82
C ILE A 89 -1.72 -17.64 -7.57
N GLY A 90 -2.21 -16.71 -6.75
CA GLY A 90 -3.02 -17.04 -5.58
C GLY A 90 -4.31 -17.77 -5.97
N VAL A 91 -5.02 -17.29 -7.00
CA VAL A 91 -6.22 -17.95 -7.54
C VAL A 91 -5.91 -19.33 -8.12
N LEU A 92 -4.81 -19.47 -8.86
CA LEU A 92 -4.36 -20.78 -9.38
C LEU A 92 -4.05 -21.75 -8.24
N SER A 93 -3.35 -21.27 -7.20
CA SER A 93 -2.95 -22.10 -6.06
C SER A 93 -4.16 -22.65 -5.29
N VAL A 94 -5.17 -21.79 -5.03
CA VAL A 94 -6.38 -22.25 -4.34
C VAL A 94 -7.21 -23.21 -5.20
N ARG A 95 -7.22 -23.01 -6.52
CA ARG A 95 -7.91 -23.93 -7.44
C ARG A 95 -7.24 -25.29 -7.55
N ALA A 96 -5.89 -25.33 -7.49
CA ALA A 96 -5.13 -26.55 -7.64
C ALA A 96 -5.08 -27.37 -6.34
N PHE A 97 -4.96 -26.73 -5.21
CA PHE A 97 -4.69 -27.38 -3.92
C PHE A 97 -5.81 -27.21 -2.88
N GLY A 98 -6.80 -26.36 -3.15
CA GLY A 98 -7.79 -25.95 -2.16
C GLY A 98 -7.25 -24.92 -1.15
N ALA A 99 -8.09 -24.43 -0.26
CA ALA A 99 -7.73 -23.44 0.78
C ALA A 99 -7.00 -24.13 1.95
N ASN A 100 -5.69 -24.36 1.80
CA ASN A 100 -4.87 -25.02 2.81
C ASN A 100 -3.43 -24.46 2.87
N HIS A 101 -2.62 -25.01 3.76
CA HIS A 101 -1.23 -24.56 3.95
C HIS A 101 -0.33 -24.80 2.72
N VAL A 102 -0.61 -25.81 1.91
CA VAL A 102 0.15 -26.07 0.67
C VAL A 102 -0.15 -24.98 -0.35
N ALA A 103 -1.42 -24.63 -0.55
CA ALA A 103 -1.80 -23.55 -1.46
C ALA A 103 -1.18 -22.21 -1.03
N ARG A 104 -1.13 -21.90 0.29
CA ARG A 104 -0.47 -20.69 0.81
C ARG A 104 1.02 -20.66 0.49
N ALA A 105 1.71 -21.78 0.75
CA ALA A 105 3.15 -21.88 0.49
C ALA A 105 3.47 -21.74 -1.01
N VAL A 106 2.70 -22.42 -1.85
CA VAL A 106 2.85 -22.36 -3.32
C VAL A 106 2.52 -20.95 -3.82
N ALA A 107 1.42 -20.34 -3.38
CA ALA A 107 1.02 -18.99 -3.79
C ALA A 107 2.12 -17.97 -3.48
N LEU A 108 2.66 -17.98 -2.26
CA LEU A 108 3.69 -17.03 -1.86
C LEU A 108 5.03 -17.32 -2.58
N GLY A 109 5.47 -18.58 -2.60
CA GLY A 109 6.74 -18.96 -3.21
C GLY A 109 6.76 -18.72 -4.72
N ALA A 110 5.71 -19.11 -5.44
CA ALA A 110 5.60 -18.87 -6.88
C ALA A 110 5.48 -17.38 -7.20
N SER A 111 4.74 -16.60 -6.40
CA SER A 111 4.67 -15.13 -6.56
C SER A 111 6.04 -14.49 -6.40
N LEU A 112 6.80 -14.89 -5.38
CA LEU A 112 8.16 -14.40 -5.17
C LEU A 112 9.07 -14.77 -6.37
N ALA A 113 9.01 -15.99 -6.84
CA ALA A 113 9.81 -16.43 -7.98
C ALA A 113 9.53 -15.61 -9.24
N VAL A 114 8.25 -15.34 -9.53
CA VAL A 114 7.85 -14.50 -10.67
C VAL A 114 8.30 -13.04 -10.47
N MET A 115 8.12 -12.47 -9.28
CA MET A 115 8.59 -11.12 -8.96
C MET A 115 10.11 -11.00 -9.16
N MET A 116 10.88 -11.97 -8.69
CA MET A 116 12.34 -12.01 -8.88
C MET A 116 12.71 -12.13 -10.36
N ARG A 117 12.04 -13.01 -11.09
CA ARG A 117 12.33 -13.23 -12.52
C ARG A 117 12.03 -12.04 -13.41
N LEU A 118 11.00 -11.25 -13.05
CA LEU A 118 10.56 -10.05 -13.80
C LEU A 118 11.20 -8.75 -13.28
N GLY A 119 12.05 -8.82 -12.25
CA GLY A 119 12.59 -7.63 -11.58
C GLY A 119 11.52 -6.72 -10.99
N ALA A 120 10.39 -7.29 -10.55
CA ALA A 120 9.21 -6.58 -10.08
C ALA A 120 8.94 -6.85 -8.60
N ILE A 121 9.96 -6.73 -7.76
CA ILE A 121 9.81 -6.99 -6.31
C ILE A 121 8.87 -5.98 -5.69
N HIS A 122 7.74 -6.48 -5.14
CA HIS A 122 6.70 -5.70 -4.49
C HIS A 122 6.09 -6.49 -3.33
N PRO A 123 6.56 -6.32 -2.09
CA PRO A 123 6.14 -7.15 -0.96
C PRO A 123 4.62 -7.20 -0.72
N PRO A 124 3.85 -6.10 -0.88
CA PRO A 124 2.39 -6.17 -0.73
C PRO A 124 1.71 -7.15 -1.68
N ALA A 125 2.28 -7.40 -2.87
CA ALA A 125 1.74 -8.37 -3.82
C ALA A 125 1.79 -9.81 -3.29
N GLY A 126 2.79 -10.16 -2.48
CA GLY A 126 2.82 -11.44 -1.78
C GLY A 126 1.62 -11.63 -0.85
N ALA A 127 1.25 -10.57 -0.13
CA ALA A 127 0.05 -10.60 0.71
C ALA A 127 -1.26 -10.68 -0.11
N VAL A 128 -1.28 -10.13 -1.34
CA VAL A 128 -2.42 -10.31 -2.26
C VAL A 128 -2.56 -11.78 -2.68
N ALA A 129 -1.46 -12.47 -3.04
CA ALA A 129 -1.51 -13.89 -3.36
C ALA A 129 -2.02 -14.72 -2.18
N PHE A 130 -1.59 -14.38 -0.98
CA PHE A 130 -2.01 -15.03 0.25
C PHE A 130 -3.50 -14.81 0.52
N ALA A 131 -4.00 -13.58 0.34
CA ALA A 131 -5.42 -13.23 0.53
C ALA A 131 -6.35 -14.04 -0.39
N ALA A 132 -5.92 -14.34 -1.63
CA ALA A 132 -6.69 -15.17 -2.55
C ALA A 132 -6.94 -16.59 -2.02
N VAL A 133 -6.01 -17.12 -1.22
CA VAL A 133 -6.12 -18.46 -0.62
C VAL A 133 -6.89 -18.42 0.70
N GLU A 134 -6.74 -17.34 1.48
CA GLU A 134 -7.34 -17.19 2.81
C GLU A 134 -8.85 -16.94 2.78
N SER A 135 -9.33 -16.22 1.77
CA SER A 135 -10.72 -15.77 1.73
C SER A 135 -11.53 -16.49 0.66
N PRO A 136 -12.56 -17.26 1.04
CA PRO A 136 -13.48 -17.87 0.09
C PRO A 136 -14.08 -16.85 -0.89
N ALA A 137 -14.42 -15.66 -0.40
CA ALA A 137 -14.98 -14.59 -1.25
C ALA A 137 -14.04 -14.15 -2.37
N PHE A 138 -12.72 -14.17 -2.15
CA PHE A 138 -11.74 -13.88 -3.20
C PHE A 138 -11.52 -15.07 -4.13
N ALA A 139 -11.54 -16.28 -3.60
CA ALA A 139 -11.49 -17.49 -4.41
C ALA A 139 -12.70 -17.58 -5.37
N ASP A 140 -13.88 -17.19 -4.92
CA ASP A 140 -15.12 -17.17 -5.72
C ASP A 140 -15.10 -16.10 -6.83
N LEU A 141 -14.38 -15.00 -6.66
CA LEU A 141 -14.14 -14.04 -7.73
C LEU A 141 -13.33 -14.63 -8.89
N GLY A 142 -12.54 -15.64 -8.61
CA GLY A 142 -11.64 -16.26 -9.58
C GLY A 142 -10.70 -15.22 -10.21
N TRP A 143 -10.62 -15.20 -11.54
CA TRP A 143 -9.70 -14.31 -12.26
C TRP A 143 -9.99 -12.82 -12.05
N TRP A 144 -11.23 -12.47 -11.73
CA TRP A 144 -11.62 -11.09 -11.45
C TRP A 144 -10.93 -10.53 -10.20
N PHE A 145 -10.49 -11.40 -9.29
CA PHE A 145 -9.70 -10.98 -8.13
C PHE A 145 -8.45 -10.17 -8.51
N ALA A 146 -7.82 -10.50 -9.63
CA ALA A 146 -6.64 -9.76 -10.09
C ALA A 146 -6.94 -8.30 -10.48
N VAL A 147 -8.16 -8.03 -10.96
CA VAL A 147 -8.60 -6.67 -11.30
C VAL A 147 -9.24 -6.00 -10.08
N TYR A 148 -10.25 -6.67 -9.53
CA TYR A 148 -10.99 -6.23 -8.35
C TYR A 148 -10.89 -7.30 -7.26
N PRO A 149 -10.47 -6.95 -6.06
CA PRO A 149 -10.01 -5.63 -5.59
C PRO A 149 -8.51 -5.36 -5.81
N ALA A 150 -7.73 -6.36 -6.26
CA ALA A 150 -6.27 -6.34 -6.20
C ALA A 150 -5.64 -5.15 -6.95
N LEU A 151 -5.80 -5.08 -8.27
CA LEU A 151 -5.14 -4.01 -9.04
C LEU A 151 -5.75 -2.63 -8.77
N ILE A 152 -7.08 -2.54 -8.70
CA ILE A 152 -7.78 -1.25 -8.48
C ILE A 152 -7.36 -0.63 -7.13
N GLY A 153 -7.35 -1.41 -6.06
CA GLY A 153 -6.95 -0.94 -4.73
C GLY A 153 -5.48 -0.54 -4.68
N ALA A 154 -4.59 -1.33 -5.30
CA ALA A 154 -3.17 -1.01 -5.36
C ALA A 154 -2.90 0.30 -6.10
N VAL A 155 -3.53 0.50 -7.26
CA VAL A 155 -3.42 1.74 -8.05
C VAL A 155 -3.97 2.93 -7.28
N PHE A 156 -5.11 2.79 -6.60
CA PHE A 156 -5.67 3.85 -5.78
C PHE A 156 -4.71 4.31 -4.68
N ILE A 157 -4.13 3.37 -3.93
CA ILE A 157 -3.15 3.70 -2.87
C ILE A 157 -1.89 4.33 -3.46
N ALA A 158 -1.40 3.83 -4.61
CA ALA A 158 -0.23 4.40 -5.26
C ALA A 158 -0.47 5.84 -5.74
N CYS A 159 -1.65 6.15 -6.29
CA CYS A 159 -2.03 7.51 -6.65
C CYS A 159 -2.10 8.43 -5.43
N ALA A 160 -2.70 7.97 -4.33
CA ALA A 160 -2.72 8.71 -3.07
C ALA A 160 -1.30 8.92 -2.52
N GLY A 161 -0.40 7.92 -2.65
CA GLY A 161 1.01 8.04 -2.31
C GLY A 161 1.73 9.13 -3.10
N LYS A 162 1.47 9.23 -4.40
CA LYS A 162 2.03 10.30 -5.25
C LYS A 162 1.48 11.68 -4.87
N ALA A 163 0.22 11.78 -4.50
CA ALA A 163 -0.35 13.02 -3.98
C ALA A 163 0.31 13.42 -2.65
N CYS A 164 0.53 12.46 -1.75
CA CYS A 164 1.24 12.69 -0.50
C CYS A 164 2.69 13.18 -0.74
N GLU A 165 3.42 12.53 -1.65
CA GLU A 165 4.77 12.95 -2.06
C GLU A 165 4.79 14.39 -2.55
N TRP A 166 3.85 14.76 -3.41
CA TRP A 166 3.73 16.13 -3.91
C TRP A 166 3.51 17.14 -2.78
N VAL A 167 2.62 16.82 -1.80
CA VAL A 167 2.37 17.68 -0.64
C VAL A 167 3.63 17.82 0.22
N LYS A 168 4.32 16.73 0.52
CA LYS A 168 5.56 16.72 1.30
C LYS A 168 6.63 17.63 0.66
N LEU A 169 6.76 17.57 -0.66
CA LEU A 169 7.75 18.37 -1.39
C LEU A 169 7.42 19.87 -1.44
N ASN A 170 6.14 20.23 -1.44
CA ASN A 170 5.69 21.61 -1.64
C ASN A 170 5.26 22.32 -0.35
N ARG A 171 5.01 21.61 0.75
CA ARG A 171 4.43 22.12 1.99
C ARG A 171 5.20 21.68 3.24
N ALA A 172 6.53 21.60 3.14
CA ALA A 172 7.37 21.24 4.28
C ALA A 172 7.28 22.29 5.40
N PHE A 173 7.22 21.84 6.66
CA PHE A 173 7.32 22.65 7.87
C PHE A 173 8.06 21.87 8.96
N GLU A 174 8.64 22.58 9.93
CA GLU A 174 9.32 21.99 11.07
C GLU A 174 8.51 22.15 12.35
N PHE A 175 8.77 21.27 13.34
CA PHE A 175 8.08 21.35 14.62
C PHE A 175 8.24 22.71 15.32
N ALA A 176 9.41 23.35 15.16
CA ALA A 176 9.66 24.69 15.68
C ALA A 176 8.74 25.77 15.07
N ASP A 177 8.28 25.59 13.84
CA ASP A 177 7.35 26.52 13.20
C ASP A 177 5.96 26.39 13.82
N VAL A 178 5.53 25.17 14.08
CA VAL A 178 4.24 24.89 14.77
C VAL A 178 4.28 25.44 16.19
N ALA A 179 5.36 25.19 16.94
CA ALA A 179 5.52 25.70 18.29
C ALA A 179 5.49 27.25 18.35
N ARG A 180 6.09 27.94 17.37
CA ARG A 180 6.04 29.42 17.28
C ARG A 180 4.62 29.94 17.04
N VAL A 181 3.85 29.31 16.16
CA VAL A 181 2.46 29.68 15.90
C VAL A 181 1.62 29.52 17.16
N PHE A 182 1.76 28.40 17.88
CA PHE A 182 1.04 28.20 19.14
C PHE A 182 1.44 29.22 20.21
N SER A 183 2.74 29.46 20.41
CA SER A 183 3.18 30.44 21.41
C SER A 183 2.70 31.86 21.12
N SER A 184 2.65 32.29 19.85
CA SER A 184 2.13 33.60 19.46
C SER A 184 0.62 33.71 19.67
N ALA A 185 -0.14 32.63 19.43
CA ALA A 185 -1.59 32.64 19.64
C ALA A 185 -1.98 32.73 21.12
N PHE A 186 -1.18 32.15 22.02
CA PHE A 186 -1.43 32.21 23.48
C PHE A 186 -0.81 33.43 24.17
N SER A 187 0.12 34.14 23.51
CA SER A 187 0.67 35.40 24.06
C SER A 187 -0.15 36.65 23.71
N SER A 188 -1.14 36.54 22.84
CA SER A 188 -2.04 37.62 22.41
C SER A 188 -3.41 37.58 23.10
N SER A 189 -3.62 36.69 24.05
CA SER A 189 -4.77 36.61 24.94
C SER A 189 -4.41 37.00 26.37
#